data_3c56fb9c9362c29490dbef87dd8f7dec
#
_entry.id   3c56fb9c9362c29490dbef87dd8f7dec
#
_cell.length_a   1.000
_cell.length_b   1.000
_cell.length_c   1.000
_cell.angle_alpha   90.00
_cell.angle_beta   90.00
_cell.angle_gamma   90.00
#
_symmetry.space_group_name_H-M   'P 1'
#
loop_
_entity.id
_entity.type
_entity.pdbx_description
1 polymer ?
#
loop_
_entity_poly.entity_id
_entity_poly.type
_entity_poly.pdbx_seq_one_letter_code
_entity_poly.pdbx_strand_id
1 'polypeptide(L)'
;MKHTTLTRLTTGALAAALAVSLVGCGRGNQTPSVSSAPAAASTTARKTQIQLYYADAQCDFLQTRTVELNELSPQTLLQVLQADGMLDKGVKMQNWLATDRDDPYRDTVLTLDLSKAFQDQLSANAVTEHTILASLVNTFLDAYHATEITLTVDGKPLKAKTVQTSEPFSYMNLALTPTFQTEVTLNGKQEPLTLTWASAMGCAIGYDANLLKPDPTSSIAPLAFRGIEPTGVTFTVMLRSTPAAELVEESKKQSEYAQSTVTLTRSGYQATRLTLPDTPHEKDVDYTIPVLYFLEAGKHTWCISYSLPASQQKALQPKLDAMANSFCLTAPDN
;
A
#
# COMPACT_ATOMS: atom_id res chain seq x y z
N MET A 1 53.13 2.39 6.78
CA MET A 1 53.05 1.45 7.90
C MET A 1 52.39 2.16 9.07
N LYS A 2 51.14 1.85 9.39
CA LYS A 2 50.53 1.95 10.73
C LYS A 2 49.23 1.15 10.64
N HIS A 3 49.22 0.02 11.33
CA HIS A 3 48.09 -0.86 11.51
C HIS A 3 47.11 -0.21 12.49
N THR A 4 45.80 -0.23 12.21
CA THR A 4 44.79 0.07 13.18
C THR A 4 43.81 -1.13 13.31
N THR A 5 43.76 -1.59 14.52
CA THR A 5 43.17 -2.83 15.01
C THR A 5 41.63 -2.77 14.99
N LEU A 6 40.99 -3.82 14.47
CA LEU A 6 39.55 -4.05 14.54
C LEU A 6 39.19 -4.59 15.93
N THR A 7 38.32 -3.87 16.65
CA THR A 7 37.73 -4.36 17.89
C THR A 7 36.38 -5.01 17.59
N ARG A 8 36.30 -6.32 17.82
CA ARG A 8 35.04 -7.10 17.76
C ARG A 8 34.25 -6.89 19.07
N LEU A 9 33.01 -6.45 18.96
CA LEU A 9 32.04 -6.47 20.05
C LEU A 9 31.22 -7.76 19.99
N THR A 10 31.33 -8.54 21.04
CA THR A 10 30.63 -9.79 21.27
C THR A 10 29.20 -9.55 21.77
N THR A 11 28.26 -10.20 21.14
CA THR A 11 26.83 -10.22 21.49
C THR A 11 26.62 -11.16 22.68
N GLY A 12 26.07 -10.64 23.77
CA GLY A 12 25.63 -11.43 24.92
C GLY A 12 24.18 -11.92 24.72
N ALA A 13 23.98 -13.22 24.76
CA ALA A 13 22.69 -13.86 24.78
C ALA A 13 22.15 -13.92 26.23
N LEU A 14 20.94 -13.42 26.45
CA LEU A 14 20.20 -13.56 27.71
C LEU A 14 19.15 -14.66 27.54
N ALA A 15 19.39 -15.80 28.19
CA ALA A 15 18.43 -16.91 28.31
C ALA A 15 17.60 -16.71 29.60
N ALA A 16 16.28 -16.59 29.47
CA ALA A 16 15.36 -16.62 30.61
C ALA A 16 14.76 -18.01 30.74
N ALA A 17 15.06 -18.68 31.84
CA ALA A 17 14.53 -19.98 32.23
C ALA A 17 13.15 -19.81 32.90
N LEU A 18 12.15 -20.54 32.40
CA LEU A 18 10.84 -20.71 33.02
C LEU A 18 10.86 -21.98 33.90
N ALA A 19 10.69 -21.78 35.18
CA ALA A 19 10.54 -22.87 36.16
C ALA A 19 9.11 -23.41 36.15
N VAL A 20 8.99 -24.73 35.97
CA VAL A 20 7.76 -25.50 36.14
C VAL A 20 7.71 -25.99 37.58
N SER A 21 6.70 -25.59 38.32
CA SER A 21 6.41 -26.13 39.66
C SER A 21 5.29 -27.17 39.60
N LEU A 22 5.67 -28.42 39.79
CA LEU A 22 4.79 -29.56 40.09
C LEU A 22 4.68 -29.73 41.59
N VAL A 23 3.48 -29.65 42.13
CA VAL A 23 3.09 -30.18 43.46
C VAL A 23 1.60 -30.53 43.33
N GLY A 24 1.06 -31.62 43.72
CA GLY A 24 1.43 -32.74 44.54
C GLY A 24 0.17 -33.56 44.76
N CYS A 25 0.34 -34.87 44.92
CA CYS A 25 -0.72 -35.85 45.17
C CYS A 25 -1.39 -35.62 46.52
N GLY A 26 -2.73 -35.62 46.52
CA GLY A 26 -3.55 -35.80 47.72
C GLY A 26 -4.62 -36.83 47.48
N ARG A 27 -4.49 -38.00 48.17
CA ARG A 27 -5.39 -39.16 48.16
C ARG A 27 -6.51 -38.92 49.17
N GLY A 28 -7.76 -38.88 48.74
CA GLY A 28 -8.95 -38.83 49.62
C GLY A 28 -10.12 -39.53 48.95
N ASN A 29 -10.48 -40.71 49.51
CA ASN A 29 -11.69 -41.43 49.17
C ASN A 29 -12.93 -40.66 49.59
N GLN A 30 -13.90 -40.47 48.70
CA GLN A 30 -15.33 -40.48 49.07
C GLN A 30 -16.21 -40.71 47.81
N THR A 31 -17.27 -41.49 48.12
CA THR A 31 -18.31 -42.12 47.34
C THR A 31 -19.13 -41.18 46.39
N PRO A 32 -19.86 -41.76 45.40
CA PRO A 32 -20.40 -41.01 44.27
C PRO A 32 -21.74 -40.34 44.60
N SER A 33 -21.91 -39.10 44.22
CA SER A 33 -23.21 -38.48 44.08
C SER A 33 -23.40 -37.96 42.64
N VAL A 34 -24.41 -38.49 42.09
CA VAL A 34 -25.31 -38.17 40.98
C VAL A 34 -25.05 -36.88 40.20
N SER A 35 -24.86 -37.11 38.89
CA SER A 35 -25.45 -36.35 37.76
C SER A 35 -25.49 -34.82 37.83
N SER A 36 -24.52 -34.21 37.19
CA SER A 36 -24.76 -32.96 36.49
C SER A 36 -24.35 -33.17 35.02
N ALA A 37 -25.31 -32.97 34.12
CA ALA A 37 -25.10 -32.99 32.70
C ALA A 37 -23.92 -32.05 32.32
N PRO A 38 -23.08 -32.42 31.36
CA PRO A 38 -22.05 -31.51 30.88
C PRO A 38 -22.77 -30.29 30.31
N ALA A 39 -22.54 -29.13 30.90
CA ALA A 39 -22.88 -27.86 30.24
C ALA A 39 -22.29 -27.91 28.85
N ALA A 40 -23.14 -27.86 27.84
CA ALA A 40 -22.71 -27.71 26.45
C ALA A 40 -21.78 -26.49 26.41
N ALA A 41 -20.50 -26.74 26.26
CA ALA A 41 -19.56 -25.67 25.95
C ALA A 41 -20.06 -25.04 24.64
N SER A 42 -20.66 -23.87 24.74
CA SER A 42 -20.94 -23.02 23.58
C SER A 42 -19.58 -22.74 22.96
N THR A 43 -19.18 -23.52 21.98
CA THR A 43 -18.11 -23.17 21.05
C THR A 43 -18.62 -21.98 20.29
N THR A 44 -18.32 -20.79 20.80
CA THR A 44 -18.45 -19.55 20.01
C THR A 44 -17.56 -19.74 18.78
N ALA A 45 -18.18 -20.01 17.66
CA ALA A 45 -17.50 -20.11 16.38
C ALA A 45 -16.65 -18.84 16.21
N ARG A 46 -15.33 -19.00 16.12
CA ARG A 46 -14.39 -17.89 16.01
C ARG A 46 -14.62 -17.26 14.64
N LYS A 47 -15.23 -16.09 14.60
CA LYS A 47 -15.43 -15.34 13.36
C LYS A 47 -14.08 -14.95 12.77
N THR A 48 -13.93 -15.07 11.47
CA THR A 48 -12.74 -14.63 10.74
C THR A 48 -13.00 -13.22 10.24
N GLN A 49 -12.06 -12.32 10.47
CA GLN A 49 -12.11 -10.96 9.93
C GLN A 49 -11.27 -10.91 8.65
N ILE A 50 -11.82 -10.30 7.62
CA ILE A 50 -11.16 -10.06 6.32
C ILE A 50 -11.23 -8.59 5.95
N GLN A 51 -10.33 -8.14 5.08
CA GLN A 51 -10.44 -6.85 4.41
C GLN A 51 -11.16 -7.04 3.07
N LEU A 52 -12.29 -6.36 2.92
CA LEU A 52 -13.00 -6.29 1.66
C LEU A 52 -12.57 -5.04 0.90
N TYR A 53 -12.16 -5.20 -0.35
CA TYR A 53 -11.87 -4.10 -1.26
C TYR A 53 -13.09 -3.81 -2.13
N TYR A 54 -13.59 -2.57 -2.12
CA TYR A 54 -14.79 -2.18 -2.86
C TYR A 54 -14.63 -0.80 -3.49
N ALA A 55 -15.37 -0.53 -4.55
CA ALA A 55 -15.42 0.78 -5.19
C ALA A 55 -16.53 1.63 -4.59
N ASP A 56 -16.18 2.87 -4.23
CA ASP A 56 -17.15 3.92 -4.00
C ASP A 56 -17.14 4.85 -5.22
N ALA A 57 -18.32 5.11 -5.80
CA ALA A 57 -18.45 5.97 -6.99
C ALA A 57 -17.96 7.43 -6.77
N GLN A 58 -17.76 7.84 -5.53
CA GLN A 58 -17.27 9.17 -5.15
C GLN A 58 -15.76 9.19 -4.89
N CYS A 59 -15.09 8.05 -4.88
CA CYS A 59 -13.67 7.90 -4.58
C CYS A 59 -12.86 7.57 -5.86
N ASP A 60 -11.63 8.01 -5.88
CA ASP A 60 -10.68 7.67 -6.97
C ASP A 60 -9.99 6.33 -6.74
N PHE A 61 -10.20 5.71 -5.58
CA PHE A 61 -9.53 4.49 -5.13
C PHE A 61 -10.52 3.49 -4.58
N LEU A 62 -10.18 2.21 -4.71
CA LEU A 62 -10.83 1.17 -3.93
C LEU A 62 -10.69 1.50 -2.44
N GLN A 63 -11.80 1.45 -1.75
CA GLN A 63 -11.87 1.57 -0.30
C GLN A 63 -11.72 0.18 0.32
N THR A 64 -11.36 0.14 1.60
CA THR A 64 -11.32 -1.11 2.37
C THR A 64 -12.25 -1.02 3.56
N ARG A 65 -12.86 -2.16 3.92
CA ARG A 65 -13.58 -2.31 5.18
C ARG A 65 -13.41 -3.71 5.74
N THR A 66 -13.39 -3.83 7.05
CA THR A 66 -13.37 -5.12 7.72
C THR A 66 -14.74 -5.77 7.67
N VAL A 67 -14.80 -7.04 7.26
CA VAL A 67 -15.99 -7.87 7.25
C VAL A 67 -15.76 -9.10 8.12
N GLU A 68 -16.73 -9.42 8.97
CA GLU A 68 -16.71 -10.64 9.79
C GLU A 68 -17.40 -11.78 9.05
N LEU A 69 -16.72 -12.90 8.92
CA LEU A 69 -17.21 -14.14 8.32
C LEU A 69 -17.36 -15.22 9.37
N ASN A 70 -18.44 -16.00 9.30
CA ASN A 70 -18.58 -17.18 10.14
C ASN A 70 -17.63 -18.30 9.70
N GLU A 71 -17.31 -18.35 8.40
CA GLU A 71 -16.40 -19.32 7.80
C GLU A 71 -15.70 -18.64 6.62
N LEU A 72 -14.37 -18.78 6.55
CA LEU A 72 -13.59 -18.35 5.42
C LEU A 72 -13.60 -19.44 4.34
N SER A 73 -14.27 -19.15 3.23
CA SER A 73 -14.25 -19.99 2.04
C SER A 73 -14.30 -19.11 0.78
N PRO A 74 -13.81 -19.59 -0.37
CA PRO A 74 -13.89 -18.84 -1.61
C PRO A 74 -15.32 -18.47 -2.00
N GLN A 75 -16.28 -19.33 -1.72
CA GLN A 75 -17.69 -19.08 -1.94
C GLN A 75 -18.22 -17.93 -1.08
N THR A 76 -17.83 -17.93 0.20
CA THR A 76 -18.23 -16.86 1.12
C THR A 76 -17.66 -15.51 0.70
N LEU A 77 -16.39 -15.47 0.27
CA LEU A 77 -15.77 -14.24 -0.27
C LEU A 77 -16.49 -13.76 -1.54
N LEU A 78 -16.81 -14.67 -2.44
CA LEU A 78 -17.59 -14.30 -3.62
C LEU A 78 -18.94 -13.71 -3.26
N GLN A 79 -19.66 -14.30 -2.31
CA GLN A 79 -20.95 -13.80 -1.84
C GLN A 79 -20.84 -12.40 -1.22
N VAL A 80 -19.78 -12.12 -0.46
CA VAL A 80 -19.53 -10.77 0.09
C VAL A 80 -19.29 -9.76 -1.02
N LEU A 81 -18.46 -10.09 -2.02
CA LEU A 81 -18.22 -9.23 -3.17
C LEU A 81 -19.49 -8.99 -4.01
N GLN A 82 -20.37 -10.00 -4.11
CA GLN A 82 -21.67 -9.87 -4.76
C GLN A 82 -22.66 -9.02 -3.98
N ALA A 83 -22.67 -9.16 -2.65
CA ALA A 83 -23.52 -8.36 -1.77
C ALA A 83 -23.12 -6.88 -1.80
N ASP A 84 -21.86 -6.60 -2.01
CA ASP A 84 -21.29 -5.26 -2.13
C ASP A 84 -21.41 -4.67 -3.56
N GLY A 85 -21.91 -5.44 -4.51
CA GLY A 85 -22.09 -5.02 -5.91
C GLY A 85 -20.82 -5.02 -6.74
N MET A 86 -19.69 -5.53 -6.22
CA MET A 86 -18.45 -5.65 -6.99
C MET A 86 -18.53 -6.78 -8.02
N LEU A 87 -19.26 -7.85 -7.72
CA LEU A 87 -19.50 -8.95 -8.63
C LEU A 87 -20.99 -9.14 -8.91
N ASP A 88 -21.30 -9.52 -10.12
CA ASP A 88 -22.66 -9.90 -10.52
C ASP A 88 -23.09 -11.19 -9.79
N LYS A 89 -24.36 -11.26 -9.39
CA LYS A 89 -24.94 -12.43 -8.70
C LYS A 89 -24.86 -13.73 -9.51
N GLY A 90 -24.66 -13.63 -10.83
CA GLY A 90 -24.47 -14.77 -11.71
C GLY A 90 -23.08 -15.40 -11.70
N VAL A 91 -22.08 -14.70 -11.15
CA VAL A 91 -20.70 -15.21 -11.05
C VAL A 91 -20.66 -16.35 -10.04
N LYS A 92 -20.08 -17.48 -10.42
CA LYS A 92 -19.96 -18.68 -9.57
C LYS A 92 -18.51 -19.14 -9.53
N MET A 93 -18.09 -19.68 -8.40
CA MET A 93 -16.85 -20.44 -8.28
C MET A 93 -17.06 -21.82 -8.89
N GLN A 94 -16.30 -22.18 -9.93
CA GLN A 94 -16.31 -23.50 -10.55
C GLN A 94 -15.31 -24.42 -9.85
N ASN A 95 -14.11 -23.90 -9.61
CA ASN A 95 -13.06 -24.61 -8.91
C ASN A 95 -12.11 -23.62 -8.20
N TRP A 96 -11.36 -24.10 -7.21
CA TRP A 96 -10.32 -23.30 -6.58
C TRP A 96 -9.24 -24.20 -5.99
N LEU A 97 -8.03 -23.64 -5.87
CA LEU A 97 -6.89 -24.30 -5.27
C LEU A 97 -6.02 -23.27 -4.56
N ALA A 98 -5.59 -23.57 -3.33
CA ALA A 98 -4.51 -22.87 -2.66
C ALA A 98 -3.32 -23.82 -2.59
N THR A 99 -2.14 -23.37 -2.99
CA THR A 99 -0.92 -24.15 -3.02
C THR A 99 0.19 -23.33 -2.36
N ASP A 100 0.84 -23.91 -1.36
CA ASP A 100 2.05 -23.33 -0.81
C ASP A 100 3.20 -23.64 -1.76
N ARG A 101 3.95 -22.61 -2.13
CA ARG A 101 5.19 -22.78 -2.89
C ARG A 101 6.23 -23.49 -2.03
N ASP A 102 6.93 -24.43 -2.63
CA ASP A 102 8.08 -25.10 -2.01
C ASP A 102 9.33 -24.19 -2.14
N ASP A 103 9.21 -22.98 -1.61
CA ASP A 103 10.27 -22.01 -1.55
C ASP A 103 10.56 -21.59 -0.10
N PRO A 104 11.70 -20.94 0.20
CA PRO A 104 12.05 -20.52 1.56
C PRO A 104 11.04 -19.59 2.23
N TYR A 105 10.22 -18.89 1.44
CA TYR A 105 9.25 -17.92 1.91
C TYR A 105 7.86 -18.53 2.15
N ARG A 106 7.59 -19.75 1.67
CA ARG A 106 6.30 -20.48 1.77
C ARG A 106 5.11 -19.64 1.31
N ASP A 107 5.29 -18.97 0.18
CA ASP A 107 4.25 -18.12 -0.39
C ASP A 107 3.04 -18.96 -0.82
N THR A 108 1.86 -18.56 -0.39
CA THR A 108 0.61 -19.17 -0.87
C THR A 108 0.21 -18.57 -2.20
N VAL A 109 -0.09 -19.43 -3.17
CA VAL A 109 -0.59 -19.06 -4.50
C VAL A 109 -1.99 -19.60 -4.66
N LEU A 110 -2.90 -18.76 -5.14
CA LEU A 110 -4.29 -19.12 -5.39
C LEU A 110 -4.53 -19.37 -6.88
N THR A 111 -5.41 -20.33 -7.17
CA THR A 111 -6.01 -20.50 -8.50
C THR A 111 -7.52 -20.50 -8.33
N LEU A 112 -8.21 -19.61 -9.03
CA LEU A 112 -9.67 -19.55 -9.05
C LEU A 112 -10.18 -19.74 -10.46
N ASP A 113 -11.11 -20.68 -10.63
CA ASP A 113 -11.88 -20.88 -11.86
C ASP A 113 -13.31 -20.38 -11.66
N LEU A 114 -13.67 -19.33 -12.39
CA LEU A 114 -14.95 -18.66 -12.30
C LEU A 114 -15.84 -19.00 -13.50
N SER A 115 -17.15 -18.85 -13.32
CA SER A 115 -18.09 -19.07 -14.42
C SER A 115 -17.98 -17.99 -15.50
N LYS A 116 -18.48 -18.30 -16.70
CA LYS A 116 -18.55 -17.37 -17.86
C LYS A 116 -19.16 -16.00 -17.49
N ALA A 117 -20.08 -15.95 -16.52
CA ALA A 117 -20.69 -14.69 -16.08
C ALA A 117 -19.64 -13.66 -15.62
N PHE A 118 -18.51 -14.10 -15.06
CA PHE A 118 -17.41 -13.19 -14.70
C PHE A 118 -16.76 -12.57 -15.95
N GLN A 119 -16.50 -13.36 -16.98
CA GLN A 119 -15.96 -12.85 -18.23
C GLN A 119 -16.93 -11.87 -18.91
N ASP A 120 -18.23 -12.17 -18.85
CA ASP A 120 -19.26 -11.31 -19.44
C ASP A 120 -19.34 -9.97 -18.70
N GLN A 121 -19.27 -9.98 -17.37
CA GLN A 121 -19.21 -8.76 -16.54
C GLN A 121 -17.98 -7.89 -16.87
N LEU A 122 -16.78 -8.47 -16.95
CA LEU A 122 -15.56 -7.75 -17.34
C LEU A 122 -15.65 -7.15 -18.74
N SER A 123 -16.27 -7.89 -19.67
CA SER A 123 -16.38 -7.46 -21.07
C SER A 123 -17.40 -6.33 -21.28
N ALA A 124 -18.34 -6.14 -20.35
CA ALA A 124 -19.40 -5.16 -20.47
C ALA A 124 -18.89 -3.73 -20.41
N ASN A 125 -17.88 -3.45 -19.58
CA ASN A 125 -17.34 -2.12 -19.42
C ASN A 125 -15.83 -2.13 -19.11
N ALA A 126 -15.01 -1.65 -20.02
CA ALA A 126 -13.56 -1.60 -19.87
C ALA A 126 -13.10 -0.67 -18.70
N VAL A 127 -13.86 0.36 -18.38
CA VAL A 127 -13.53 1.31 -17.29
C VAL A 127 -13.64 0.65 -15.92
N THR A 128 -14.59 -0.28 -15.76
CA THR A 128 -14.81 -1.01 -14.50
C THR A 128 -14.00 -2.30 -14.40
N GLU A 129 -13.37 -2.75 -15.49
CA GLU A 129 -12.59 -3.99 -15.55
C GLU A 129 -11.50 -4.02 -14.49
N HIS A 130 -10.65 -2.98 -14.43
CA HIS A 130 -9.60 -2.88 -13.43
C HIS A 130 -10.17 -2.89 -12.00
N THR A 131 -11.24 -2.14 -11.76
CA THR A 131 -11.92 -2.05 -10.46
C THR A 131 -12.42 -3.42 -9.98
N ILE A 132 -13.10 -4.16 -10.86
CA ILE A 132 -13.64 -5.49 -10.54
C ILE A 132 -12.50 -6.47 -10.24
N LEU A 133 -11.47 -6.47 -11.08
CA LEU A 133 -10.31 -7.34 -10.90
C LEU A 133 -9.56 -6.99 -9.61
N ALA A 134 -9.26 -5.72 -9.37
CA ALA A 134 -8.53 -5.29 -8.17
C ALA A 134 -9.33 -5.58 -6.88
N SER A 135 -10.65 -5.39 -6.90
CA SER A 135 -11.52 -5.74 -5.78
C SER A 135 -11.47 -7.24 -5.47
N LEU A 136 -11.62 -8.09 -6.48
CA LEU A 136 -11.57 -9.54 -6.31
C LEU A 136 -10.17 -10.00 -5.90
N VAL A 137 -9.15 -9.63 -6.66
CA VAL A 137 -7.75 -10.06 -6.45
C VAL A 137 -7.28 -9.67 -5.06
N ASN A 138 -7.38 -8.38 -4.69
CA ASN A 138 -6.85 -7.90 -3.41
C ASN A 138 -7.62 -8.50 -2.21
N THR A 139 -8.96 -8.66 -2.33
CA THR A 139 -9.75 -9.31 -1.28
C THR A 139 -9.32 -10.76 -1.05
N PHE A 140 -9.08 -11.53 -2.12
CA PHE A 140 -8.66 -12.92 -1.99
C PHE A 140 -7.22 -13.04 -1.50
N LEU A 141 -6.28 -12.22 -2.02
CA LEU A 141 -4.89 -12.22 -1.57
C LEU A 141 -4.79 -11.91 -0.07
N ASP A 142 -5.55 -10.92 0.40
CA ASP A 142 -5.54 -10.52 1.81
C ASP A 142 -6.18 -11.59 2.71
N ALA A 143 -7.33 -12.11 2.32
CA ALA A 143 -8.07 -13.10 3.11
C ALA A 143 -7.31 -14.43 3.28
N TYR A 144 -6.52 -14.84 2.30
CA TYR A 144 -5.72 -16.07 2.32
C TYR A 144 -4.23 -15.84 2.61
N HIS A 145 -3.81 -14.59 2.85
CA HIS A 145 -2.40 -14.21 2.99
C HIS A 145 -1.55 -14.72 1.82
N ALA A 146 -2.13 -14.65 0.62
CA ALA A 146 -1.50 -15.14 -0.60
C ALA A 146 -0.74 -14.02 -1.31
N THR A 147 0.29 -14.39 -2.08
CA THR A 147 1.13 -13.44 -2.82
C THR A 147 0.70 -13.30 -4.28
N GLU A 148 0.09 -14.35 -4.83
CA GLU A 148 -0.32 -14.40 -6.22
C GLU A 148 -1.65 -15.14 -6.38
N ILE A 149 -2.39 -14.77 -7.44
CA ILE A 149 -3.64 -15.42 -7.82
C ILE A 149 -3.73 -15.56 -9.34
N THR A 150 -4.02 -16.78 -9.80
CA THR A 150 -4.34 -17.07 -11.20
C THR A 150 -5.86 -17.16 -11.37
N LEU A 151 -6.39 -16.45 -12.36
CA LEU A 151 -7.81 -16.45 -12.69
C LEU A 151 -8.08 -17.16 -14.02
N THR A 152 -9.00 -18.11 -14.00
CA THR A 152 -9.53 -18.78 -15.19
C THR A 152 -11.05 -18.63 -15.26
N VAL A 153 -11.62 -18.85 -16.43
CA VAL A 153 -13.06 -18.83 -16.68
C VAL A 153 -13.45 -20.09 -17.44
N ASP A 154 -14.27 -20.93 -16.84
CA ASP A 154 -14.65 -22.26 -17.37
C ASP A 154 -13.41 -23.04 -17.85
N GLY A 155 -12.35 -23.06 -17.03
CA GLY A 155 -11.09 -23.74 -17.28
C GLY A 155 -10.18 -23.10 -18.33
N LYS A 156 -10.51 -21.91 -18.85
CA LYS A 156 -9.72 -21.20 -19.87
C LYS A 156 -9.07 -19.94 -19.27
N PRO A 157 -7.92 -19.50 -19.79
CA PRO A 157 -7.31 -18.24 -19.36
C PRO A 157 -8.30 -17.08 -19.43
N LEU A 158 -8.33 -16.26 -18.38
CA LEU A 158 -9.11 -15.03 -18.33
C LEU A 158 -8.71 -14.10 -19.48
N LYS A 159 -9.67 -13.39 -20.07
CA LYS A 159 -9.42 -12.35 -21.07
C LYS A 159 -9.84 -10.99 -20.54
N ALA A 160 -8.92 -10.07 -20.47
CA ALA A 160 -9.16 -8.68 -20.13
C ALA A 160 -8.73 -7.76 -21.28
N LYS A 161 -9.29 -6.54 -21.35
CA LYS A 161 -8.99 -5.57 -22.41
C LYS A 161 -7.88 -4.62 -22.00
N THR A 162 -7.83 -4.29 -20.72
CA THR A 162 -6.95 -3.23 -20.16
C THR A 162 -5.90 -3.77 -19.21
N VAL A 163 -6.06 -5.01 -18.74
CA VAL A 163 -5.18 -5.63 -17.74
C VAL A 163 -4.51 -6.86 -18.36
N GLN A 164 -3.21 -7.02 -18.11
CA GLN A 164 -2.46 -8.21 -18.53
C GLN A 164 -2.92 -9.42 -17.71
N THR A 165 -3.26 -10.51 -18.39
CA THR A 165 -3.78 -11.74 -17.77
C THR A 165 -2.95 -12.98 -18.09
N SER A 166 -1.80 -12.82 -18.77
CA SER A 166 -0.89 -13.93 -19.09
C SER A 166 -0.05 -14.41 -17.90
N GLU A 167 0.09 -13.56 -16.88
CA GLU A 167 0.80 -13.84 -15.64
C GLU A 167 -0.19 -13.87 -14.46
N PRO A 168 0.15 -14.56 -13.37
CA PRO A 168 -0.61 -14.44 -12.13
C PRO A 168 -0.72 -12.99 -11.67
N PHE A 169 -1.84 -12.63 -11.07
CA PHE A 169 -2.00 -11.32 -10.45
C PHE A 169 -1.33 -11.31 -9.07
N SER A 170 -0.55 -10.29 -8.81
CA SER A 170 -0.17 -9.85 -7.47
C SER A 170 -1.14 -8.76 -6.99
N TYR A 171 -0.87 -8.13 -5.85
CA TYR A 171 -1.66 -7.00 -5.38
C TYR A 171 -1.80 -5.93 -6.47
N MET A 172 -3.03 -5.63 -6.82
CA MET A 172 -3.36 -4.64 -7.84
C MET A 172 -3.44 -3.24 -7.25
N ASN A 173 -3.10 -2.25 -8.08
CA ASN A 173 -3.22 -0.83 -7.71
C ASN A 173 -4.69 -0.51 -7.33
N LEU A 174 -4.86 0.22 -6.23
CA LEU A 174 -6.18 0.60 -5.72
C LEU A 174 -6.85 1.73 -6.52
N ALA A 175 -6.12 2.42 -7.40
CA ALA A 175 -6.70 3.49 -8.21
C ALA A 175 -7.75 2.97 -9.20
N LEU A 176 -8.92 3.59 -9.21
CA LEU A 176 -10.01 3.22 -10.13
C LEU A 176 -9.67 3.57 -11.58
N THR A 177 -8.90 4.62 -11.77
CA THR A 177 -8.32 4.99 -13.06
C THR A 177 -6.80 5.05 -12.93
N PRO A 178 -6.03 4.45 -13.87
CA PRO A 178 -4.58 4.39 -13.74
C PRO A 178 -3.92 5.78 -13.81
N THR A 179 -4.57 6.73 -14.48
CA THR A 179 -4.05 8.09 -14.69
C THR A 179 -5.14 9.14 -14.46
N PHE A 180 -4.71 10.35 -14.11
CA PHE A 180 -5.57 11.52 -14.05
C PHE A 180 -4.84 12.77 -14.60
N GLN A 181 -5.59 13.81 -14.90
CA GLN A 181 -5.02 15.09 -15.36
C GLN A 181 -5.08 16.13 -14.25
N THR A 182 -4.03 16.94 -14.18
CA THR A 182 -3.94 18.17 -13.40
C THR A 182 -3.33 19.26 -14.27
N GLU A 183 -3.28 20.48 -13.76
CA GLU A 183 -2.65 21.61 -14.45
C GLU A 183 -1.44 22.08 -13.69
N VAL A 184 -0.42 22.51 -14.43
CA VAL A 184 0.79 23.12 -13.90
C VAL A 184 1.07 24.46 -14.60
N THR A 185 1.63 25.41 -13.87
CA THR A 185 2.04 26.68 -14.45
C THR A 185 3.51 26.60 -14.86
N LEU A 186 3.77 26.52 -16.15
CA LEU A 186 5.12 26.55 -16.72
C LEU A 186 5.32 27.85 -17.52
N ASN A 187 6.35 28.61 -17.17
CA ASN A 187 6.65 29.91 -17.84
C ASN A 187 5.44 30.88 -17.91
N GLY A 188 4.60 30.87 -16.86
CA GLY A 188 3.40 31.72 -16.77
C GLY A 188 2.20 31.21 -17.58
N LYS A 189 2.26 30.02 -18.17
CA LYS A 189 1.15 29.39 -18.89
C LYS A 189 0.67 28.15 -18.13
N GLN A 190 -0.63 27.94 -18.13
CA GLN A 190 -1.23 26.69 -17.65
C GLN A 190 -1.03 25.60 -18.71
N GLU A 191 -0.46 24.49 -18.30
CA GLU A 191 -0.22 23.33 -19.16
C GLU A 191 -0.81 22.09 -18.49
N PRO A 192 -1.49 21.20 -19.24
CA PRO A 192 -2.00 19.95 -18.69
C PRO A 192 -0.84 19.00 -18.35
N LEU A 193 -0.94 18.34 -17.20
CA LEU A 193 -0.01 17.32 -16.75
C LEU A 193 -0.79 16.04 -16.47
N THR A 194 -0.43 14.95 -17.15
CA THR A 194 -0.98 13.62 -16.87
C THR A 194 -0.11 12.93 -15.84
N LEU A 195 -0.72 12.52 -14.74
CA LEU A 195 -0.07 11.77 -13.66
C LEU A 195 -0.60 10.33 -13.62
N THR A 196 0.30 9.39 -13.33
CA THR A 196 0.00 7.98 -13.10
C THR A 196 -0.05 7.73 -11.60
N TRP A 197 -1.09 7.05 -11.11
CA TRP A 197 -1.19 6.70 -9.70
C TRP A 197 -0.21 5.59 -9.30
N ALA A 198 0.42 5.79 -8.16
CA ALA A 198 1.10 4.75 -7.40
C ALA A 198 0.58 4.76 -5.97
N SER A 199 0.38 3.58 -5.39
CA SER A 199 -0.13 3.42 -4.03
C SER A 199 0.67 2.39 -3.24
N ALA A 200 0.90 2.67 -1.95
CA ALA A 200 1.51 1.75 -1.00
C ALA A 200 1.16 2.18 0.43
N MET A 201 1.05 1.22 1.34
CA MET A 201 0.88 1.43 2.79
C MET A 201 -0.22 2.44 3.17
N GLY A 202 -1.36 2.40 2.48
CA GLY A 202 -2.52 3.25 2.79
C GLY A 202 -2.45 4.67 2.22
N CYS A 203 -1.45 4.99 1.40
CA CYS A 203 -1.40 6.26 0.68
C CYS A 203 -1.29 6.07 -0.83
N ALA A 204 -1.59 7.12 -1.58
CA ALA A 204 -1.36 7.20 -3.02
C ALA A 204 -0.77 8.56 -3.41
N ILE A 205 -0.05 8.56 -4.51
CA ILE A 205 0.51 9.75 -5.13
C ILE A 205 0.51 9.61 -6.67
N GLY A 206 0.22 10.69 -7.36
CA GLY A 206 0.39 10.75 -8.81
C GLY A 206 1.83 11.10 -9.18
N TYR A 207 2.40 10.40 -10.14
CA TYR A 207 3.73 10.71 -10.68
C TYR A 207 3.70 10.88 -12.20
N ASP A 208 4.55 11.76 -12.74
CA ASP A 208 4.74 11.92 -14.18
C ASP A 208 5.60 10.76 -14.70
N ALA A 209 4.97 9.80 -15.37
CA ALA A 209 5.63 8.61 -15.91
C ALA A 209 6.60 8.93 -17.07
N ASN A 210 6.58 10.14 -17.62
CA ASN A 210 7.57 10.61 -18.59
C ASN A 210 8.83 11.19 -17.92
N LEU A 211 8.72 11.58 -16.65
CA LEU A 211 9.81 12.16 -15.86
C LEU A 211 10.44 11.15 -14.90
N LEU A 212 9.61 10.33 -14.27
CA LEU A 212 10.01 9.42 -13.19
C LEU A 212 9.59 7.98 -13.48
N LYS A 213 10.35 7.05 -12.91
CA LYS A 213 9.99 5.62 -12.84
C LYS A 213 10.09 5.14 -11.39
N PRO A 214 9.27 4.16 -10.98
CA PRO A 214 9.38 3.54 -9.67
C PRO A 214 10.80 3.02 -9.40
N ASP A 215 11.27 3.19 -8.18
CA ASP A 215 12.56 2.67 -7.70
C ASP A 215 12.33 1.54 -6.68
N PRO A 216 12.30 0.27 -7.12
CA PRO A 216 12.06 -0.86 -6.23
C PRO A 216 13.24 -1.15 -5.29
N THR A 217 14.38 -0.49 -5.49
CA THR A 217 15.57 -0.70 -4.65
C THR A 217 15.54 0.12 -3.37
N SER A 218 14.59 1.04 -3.22
CA SER A 218 14.42 1.81 -1.99
C SER A 218 13.82 0.95 -0.89
N SER A 219 14.61 0.65 0.14
CA SER A 219 14.16 -0.09 1.33
C SER A 219 13.55 0.79 2.42
N ILE A 220 13.61 2.12 2.26
CA ILE A 220 13.24 3.08 3.32
C ILE A 220 11.96 3.87 3.03
N ALA A 221 11.50 3.88 1.80
CA ALA A 221 10.30 4.61 1.39
C ALA A 221 9.29 3.66 0.75
N PRO A 222 8.03 3.63 1.20
CA PRO A 222 6.99 2.80 0.60
C PRO A 222 6.72 3.18 -0.86
N LEU A 223 6.89 4.46 -1.21
CA LEU A 223 6.87 4.93 -2.60
C LEU A 223 8.15 5.71 -2.88
N ALA A 224 8.95 5.20 -3.79
CA ALA A 224 10.18 5.85 -4.24
C ALA A 224 10.24 5.85 -5.77
N PHE A 225 10.71 6.96 -6.31
CA PHE A 225 10.85 7.16 -7.75
C PHE A 225 12.20 7.80 -8.05
N ARG A 226 12.76 7.47 -9.19
CA ARG A 226 13.96 8.09 -9.74
C ARG A 226 13.70 8.65 -11.13
N GLY A 227 14.42 9.71 -11.47
CA GLY A 227 14.37 10.30 -12.81
C GLY A 227 14.70 9.30 -13.90
N ILE A 228 14.01 9.41 -15.01
CA ILE A 228 14.40 8.75 -16.25
C ILE A 228 15.61 9.53 -16.76
N GLU A 229 16.78 8.81 -16.86
CA GLU A 229 18.06 9.43 -17.23
C GLU A 229 17.92 10.47 -18.36
N PRO A 230 18.60 11.63 -18.27
CA PRO A 230 19.65 12.01 -17.30
C PRO A 230 19.20 13.05 -16.23
N THR A 231 17.98 13.03 -15.74
CA THR A 231 17.43 14.16 -14.96
C THR A 231 18.00 14.35 -13.54
N GLY A 232 18.58 13.32 -12.92
CA GLY A 232 19.07 13.41 -11.53
C GLY A 232 17.97 13.71 -10.48
N VAL A 233 16.70 13.53 -10.84
CA VAL A 233 15.54 13.77 -9.94
C VAL A 233 15.28 12.55 -9.09
N THR A 234 14.97 12.79 -7.81
CA THR A 234 14.40 11.76 -6.91
C THR A 234 13.08 12.26 -6.35
N PHE A 235 12.17 11.33 -6.04
CA PHE A 235 10.89 11.65 -5.38
C PHE A 235 10.54 10.48 -4.46
N THR A 236 10.19 10.78 -3.19
CA THR A 236 9.85 9.75 -2.20
C THR A 236 8.66 10.17 -1.35
N VAL A 237 7.88 9.16 -0.91
CA VAL A 237 6.86 9.32 0.12
C VAL A 237 7.20 8.35 1.24
N MET A 238 7.34 8.85 2.45
CA MET A 238 7.77 8.09 3.63
C MET A 238 6.76 8.24 4.75
N LEU A 239 6.55 7.15 5.49
CA LEU A 239 5.82 7.14 6.74
C LEU A 239 6.79 7.34 7.91
N ARG A 240 6.40 8.17 8.88
CA ARG A 240 7.21 8.48 10.07
C ARG A 240 6.34 8.36 11.31
N SER A 241 6.96 7.90 12.41
CA SER A 241 6.35 7.91 13.74
C SER A 241 6.60 9.22 14.50
N THR A 242 7.59 9.99 14.08
CA THR A 242 7.94 11.29 14.66
C THR A 242 6.93 12.35 14.22
N PRO A 243 6.41 13.21 15.12
CA PRO A 243 5.52 14.30 14.75
C PRO A 243 6.11 15.24 13.70
N ALA A 244 5.25 15.77 12.83
CA ALA A 244 5.67 16.65 11.73
C ALA A 244 6.46 17.86 12.22
N ALA A 245 6.05 18.47 13.32
CA ALA A 245 6.74 19.63 13.90
C ALA A 245 8.18 19.31 14.31
N GLU A 246 8.44 18.15 14.88
CA GLU A 246 9.79 17.72 15.25
C GLU A 246 10.68 17.50 14.04
N LEU A 247 10.14 16.85 12.99
CA LEU A 247 10.86 16.62 11.73
C LEU A 247 11.21 17.94 11.02
N VAL A 248 10.33 18.94 11.09
CA VAL A 248 10.58 20.28 10.58
C VAL A 248 11.78 20.92 11.31
N GLU A 249 11.77 20.88 12.65
CA GLU A 249 12.86 21.46 13.44
C GLU A 249 14.19 20.71 13.26
N GLU A 250 14.15 19.38 13.12
CA GLU A 250 15.35 18.60 12.81
C GLU A 250 15.92 18.97 11.43
N SER A 251 15.06 19.13 10.42
CA SER A 251 15.49 19.53 9.08
C SER A 251 16.13 20.91 9.07
N LYS A 252 15.56 21.87 9.79
CA LYS A 252 16.12 23.23 9.90
C LYS A 252 17.48 23.28 10.58
N LYS A 253 17.81 22.33 11.46
CA LYS A 253 19.15 22.22 12.05
C LYS A 253 20.20 21.80 11.03
N GLN A 254 19.79 21.12 9.95
CA GLN A 254 20.71 20.63 8.93
C GLN A 254 20.98 21.67 7.83
N SER A 255 20.02 22.56 7.55
CA SER A 255 20.11 23.56 6.49
C SER A 255 19.18 24.74 6.77
N GLU A 256 19.51 25.90 6.18
CA GLU A 256 18.69 27.13 6.27
C GLU A 256 17.46 27.04 5.37
N TYR A 257 16.50 26.18 5.73
CA TYR A 257 15.25 26.07 4.97
C TYR A 257 14.33 27.25 5.20
N ALA A 258 13.79 27.79 4.10
CA ALA A 258 12.59 28.63 4.12
C ALA A 258 11.37 27.74 4.36
N GLN A 259 10.51 28.14 5.29
CA GLN A 259 9.29 27.41 5.66
C GLN A 259 8.05 28.13 5.13
N SER A 260 7.11 27.36 4.59
CA SER A 260 5.77 27.80 4.25
C SER A 260 4.73 26.75 4.61
N THR A 261 3.50 27.15 4.82
CA THR A 261 2.35 26.23 4.94
C THR A 261 1.63 26.17 3.61
N VAL A 262 1.37 24.97 3.12
CA VAL A 262 0.65 24.73 1.87
C VAL A 262 -0.52 23.78 2.11
N THR A 263 -1.57 23.91 1.31
CA THR A 263 -2.68 22.94 1.29
C THR A 263 -2.50 22.03 0.09
N LEU A 264 -2.41 20.72 0.32
CA LEU A 264 -2.37 19.74 -0.76
C LEU A 264 -3.72 19.70 -1.44
N THR A 265 -3.76 20.04 -2.72
CA THR A 265 -5.01 20.33 -3.44
C THR A 265 -5.94 19.12 -3.54
N ARG A 266 -5.38 17.90 -3.65
CA ARG A 266 -6.18 16.67 -3.79
C ARG A 266 -6.85 16.24 -2.49
N SER A 267 -6.13 16.27 -1.38
CA SER A 267 -6.59 15.75 -0.09
C SER A 267 -7.10 16.82 0.87
N GLY A 268 -6.76 18.07 0.63
CA GLY A 268 -7.04 19.17 1.56
C GLY A 268 -6.14 19.21 2.80
N TYR A 269 -5.18 18.29 2.94
CA TYR A 269 -4.26 18.28 4.08
C TYR A 269 -3.36 19.51 4.10
N GLN A 270 -3.14 20.05 5.31
CA GLN A 270 -2.15 21.09 5.53
C GLN A 270 -0.77 20.45 5.66
N ALA A 271 0.20 20.93 4.90
CA ALA A 271 1.59 20.48 4.96
C ALA A 271 2.53 21.65 5.25
N THR A 272 3.55 21.41 6.05
CA THR A 272 4.70 22.30 6.15
C THR A 272 5.66 21.98 5.01
N ARG A 273 5.89 22.95 4.14
CA ARG A 273 6.83 22.85 3.02
C ARG A 273 8.13 23.57 3.37
N LEU A 274 9.25 22.86 3.23
CA LEU A 274 10.60 23.39 3.39
C LEU A 274 11.32 23.43 2.04
N THR A 275 11.92 24.57 1.73
CA THR A 275 12.74 24.79 0.52
C THR A 275 14.02 25.50 0.90
N LEU A 276 15.11 25.25 0.20
CA LEU A 276 16.29 26.10 0.34
C LEU A 276 15.98 27.50 -0.20
N PRO A 277 16.42 28.55 0.48
CA PRO A 277 16.31 29.92 -0.02
C PRO A 277 17.11 30.05 -1.32
N ASP A 278 16.70 31.00 -2.19
CA ASP A 278 17.44 31.37 -3.39
C ASP A 278 18.76 32.03 -3.00
N THR A 279 19.75 31.23 -2.68
CA THR A 279 21.12 31.72 -2.44
C THR A 279 21.85 31.81 -3.78
N PRO A 280 22.61 32.89 -4.04
CA PRO A 280 23.47 32.95 -5.21
C PRO A 280 24.54 31.86 -5.09
N HIS A 281 24.43 30.84 -5.91
CA HIS A 281 25.41 29.75 -5.98
C HIS A 281 26.50 30.10 -7.00
N GLU A 282 27.71 29.55 -6.81
CA GLU A 282 28.80 29.69 -7.76
C GLU A 282 28.36 29.27 -9.18
N LYS A 283 28.71 30.08 -10.15
CA LYS A 283 28.14 30.11 -11.48
C LYS A 283 28.29 28.84 -12.33
N ASP A 284 29.01 27.82 -11.89
CA ASP A 284 29.34 26.65 -12.71
C ASP A 284 29.09 25.31 -12.01
N VAL A 285 28.43 25.30 -10.85
CA VAL A 285 28.13 24.07 -10.12
C VAL A 285 26.61 23.82 -10.13
N ASP A 286 26.16 22.77 -10.82
CA ASP A 286 24.79 22.31 -10.76
C ASP A 286 24.59 21.54 -9.43
N TYR A 287 24.00 22.19 -8.45
CA TYR A 287 23.70 21.60 -7.16
C TYR A 287 22.27 21.04 -7.12
N THR A 288 22.02 20.14 -6.17
CA THR A 288 20.71 19.53 -5.98
C THR A 288 19.89 20.35 -4.99
N ILE A 289 18.67 20.69 -5.37
CA ILE A 289 17.68 21.38 -4.53
C ILE A 289 16.75 20.36 -3.91
N PRO A 290 16.80 20.15 -2.57
CA PRO A 290 15.80 19.37 -1.87
C PRO A 290 14.55 20.20 -1.55
N VAL A 291 13.39 19.59 -1.66
CA VAL A 291 12.11 20.13 -1.18
C VAL A 291 11.43 19.07 -0.34
N LEU A 292 10.96 19.46 0.85
CA LEU A 292 10.35 18.56 1.81
C LEU A 292 8.94 19.05 2.15
N TYR A 293 8.01 18.11 2.31
CA TYR A 293 6.67 18.35 2.84
C TYR A 293 6.46 17.43 4.03
N PHE A 294 6.02 18.00 5.14
CA PHE A 294 5.66 17.28 6.36
C PHE A 294 4.20 17.54 6.66
N LEU A 295 3.42 16.48 6.80
CA LEU A 295 1.99 16.58 7.10
C LEU A 295 1.56 15.44 8.03
N GLU A 296 0.58 15.75 8.86
CA GLU A 296 -0.13 14.75 9.64
C GLU A 296 -1.41 14.37 8.91
N ALA A 297 -1.57 13.10 8.60
CA ALA A 297 -2.75 12.55 7.98
C ALA A 297 -3.05 11.18 8.58
N GLY A 298 -4.27 11.01 9.06
CA GLY A 298 -4.61 9.88 9.89
C GLY A 298 -3.85 9.88 11.21
N LYS A 299 -3.29 8.71 11.59
CA LYS A 299 -2.51 8.52 12.82
C LYS A 299 -1.00 8.72 12.62
N HIS A 300 -0.59 9.13 11.44
CA HIS A 300 0.80 9.11 11.01
C HIS A 300 1.28 10.46 10.48
N THR A 301 2.57 10.64 10.55
CA THR A 301 3.28 11.73 9.85
C THR A 301 3.77 11.20 8.50
N TRP A 302 3.43 11.91 7.45
CA TRP A 302 3.91 11.65 6.11
C TRP A 302 4.96 12.67 5.72
N CYS A 303 6.06 12.19 5.14
CA CYS A 303 7.11 13.01 4.57
C CYS A 303 7.16 12.76 3.07
N ILE A 304 6.79 13.78 2.28
CA ILE A 304 6.98 13.78 0.84
C ILE A 304 8.24 14.58 0.56
N SER A 305 9.19 14.00 -0.16
CA SER A 305 10.41 14.70 -0.51
C SER A 305 10.79 14.47 -1.96
N TYR A 306 11.34 15.49 -2.56
CA TYR A 306 11.98 15.37 -3.86
C TYR A 306 13.26 16.19 -3.89
N SER A 307 14.14 15.82 -4.82
CA SER A 307 15.32 16.58 -5.16
C SER A 307 15.46 16.74 -6.66
N LEU A 308 15.98 17.87 -7.11
CA LEU A 308 16.17 18.17 -8.52
C LEU A 308 17.43 19.04 -8.73
N PRO A 309 18.07 18.96 -9.92
CA PRO A 309 19.16 19.85 -10.28
C PRO A 309 18.69 21.31 -10.37
N ALA A 310 19.48 22.24 -9.83
CA ALA A 310 19.16 23.66 -9.83
C ALA A 310 18.96 24.22 -11.25
N SER A 311 19.75 23.73 -12.21
CA SER A 311 19.63 24.09 -13.63
C SER A 311 18.24 23.78 -14.23
N GLN A 312 17.53 22.81 -13.65
CA GLN A 312 16.21 22.37 -14.13
C GLN A 312 15.05 22.84 -13.26
N GLN A 313 15.30 23.65 -12.22
CA GLN A 313 14.31 24.05 -11.23
C GLN A 313 13.04 24.64 -11.86
N LYS A 314 13.18 25.62 -12.75
CA LYS A 314 12.04 26.30 -13.38
C LYS A 314 11.13 25.35 -14.19
N ALA A 315 11.71 24.32 -14.80
CA ALA A 315 10.97 23.38 -15.64
C ALA A 315 10.35 22.23 -14.84
N LEU A 316 11.03 21.75 -13.80
CA LEU A 316 10.64 20.51 -13.09
C LEU A 316 9.93 20.76 -11.77
N GLN A 317 10.29 21.80 -11.02
CA GLN A 317 9.70 22.04 -9.70
C GLN A 317 8.16 22.16 -9.74
N PRO A 318 7.52 22.89 -10.69
CA PRO A 318 6.06 22.94 -10.76
C PRO A 318 5.41 21.56 -10.96
N LYS A 319 6.04 20.68 -11.74
CA LYS A 319 5.56 19.30 -11.94
C LYS A 319 5.70 18.45 -10.69
N LEU A 320 6.83 18.54 -9.99
CA LEU A 320 7.09 17.82 -8.75
C LEU A 320 6.19 18.34 -7.61
N ASP A 321 5.93 19.65 -7.56
CA ASP A 321 4.95 20.22 -6.62
C ASP A 321 3.53 19.73 -6.93
N ALA A 322 3.14 19.61 -8.21
CA ALA A 322 1.85 19.03 -8.60
C ALA A 322 1.73 17.56 -8.21
N MET A 323 2.82 16.80 -8.29
CA MET A 323 2.87 15.43 -7.80
C MET A 323 2.68 15.39 -6.28
N ALA A 324 3.41 16.21 -5.50
CA ALA A 324 3.24 16.31 -4.06
C ALA A 324 1.79 16.68 -3.68
N ASN A 325 1.19 17.62 -4.42
CA ASN A 325 -0.20 18.06 -4.23
C ASN A 325 -1.25 16.96 -4.52
N SER A 326 -0.87 15.90 -5.21
CA SER A 326 -1.75 14.76 -5.50
C SER A 326 -1.84 13.74 -4.36
N PHE A 327 -1.02 13.88 -3.31
CA PHE A 327 -1.02 12.96 -2.17
C PHE A 327 -2.40 12.84 -1.52
N CYS A 328 -2.81 11.60 -1.26
CA CYS A 328 -4.01 11.29 -0.49
C CYS A 328 -3.86 9.95 0.25
N LEU A 329 -4.68 9.72 1.28
CA LEU A 329 -4.83 8.41 1.89
C LEU A 329 -5.78 7.57 1.02
N THR A 330 -5.48 6.27 0.89
CA THR A 330 -6.31 5.33 0.12
C THR A 330 -7.35 4.61 0.99
N ALA A 331 -7.19 4.67 2.31
CA ALA A 331 -8.19 4.21 3.25
C ALA A 331 -8.32 5.27 4.36
N PRO A 332 -9.54 5.66 4.75
CA PRO A 332 -9.71 6.45 5.97
C PRO A 332 -9.21 5.60 7.15
N ASP A 333 -8.47 6.22 8.06
CA ASP A 333 -8.08 5.57 9.31
C ASP A 333 -9.32 5.16 10.10
N ASN A 334 -9.50 3.87 10.27
CA ASN A 334 -10.44 3.28 11.24
C ASN A 334 -9.88 3.34 12.66
#